data_9124526941fb9e7f22ceccb8b122aa03
#
_entry.id   9124526941fb9e7f22ceccb8b122aa03
#
_cell.length_a   1.000
_cell.length_b   1.000
_cell.length_c   1.000
_cell.angle_alpha   90.00
_cell.angle_beta   90.00
_cell.angle_gamma   90.00
#
_symmetry.space_group_name_H-M   'P 1'
#
loop_
_entity.id
_entity.type
_entity.pdbx_description
1 polymer ?
#
loop_
_entity_poly.entity_id
_entity_poly.type
_entity_poly.pdbx_seq_one_letter_code
_entity_poly.pdbx_strand_id
1 'polypeptide(L)'
;MDKTKKEATKKKQVLSKKQLSEKDKKLLNIAFNILAVFCIAIFCIALTPKTFQNDTFYTIKVGQGIREWGIDGQDHYSFIELPYTYPHWLYDVIMSLIFDFLGGWTALYVSTIVLACTLGILLYFTLKKITKNSLISF
;
A
#
# COMPACT_ATOMS: atom_id res chain seq x y z
N MET A 1 -51.47 -3.31 -39.15
CA MET A 1 -51.52 -2.62 -37.81
C MET A 1 -50.74 -3.36 -36.69
N ASP A 2 -49.91 -4.35 -36.98
CA ASP A 2 -49.34 -5.24 -35.94
C ASP A 2 -47.80 -5.09 -35.75
N LYS A 3 -47.09 -4.48 -36.72
CA LYS A 3 -45.63 -4.29 -36.63
C LYS A 3 -45.19 -3.20 -35.62
N THR A 4 -45.97 -2.12 -35.59
CA THR A 4 -45.71 -0.96 -34.70
C THR A 4 -45.89 -1.28 -33.23
N LYS A 5 -46.82 -2.18 -32.86
CA LYS A 5 -47.05 -2.62 -31.47
C LYS A 5 -45.91 -3.54 -31.01
N LYS A 6 -45.37 -4.41 -31.86
CA LYS A 6 -44.24 -5.28 -31.53
C LYS A 6 -42.94 -4.54 -31.33
N GLU A 7 -42.70 -3.47 -32.10
CA GLU A 7 -41.51 -2.61 -31.91
C GLU A 7 -41.59 -1.77 -30.63
N ALA A 8 -42.77 -1.23 -30.29
CA ALA A 8 -42.99 -0.49 -29.04
C ALA A 8 -42.79 -1.38 -27.81
N THR A 9 -43.25 -2.64 -27.87
CA THR A 9 -43.07 -3.60 -26.79
C THR A 9 -41.59 -4.04 -26.62
N LYS A 10 -40.87 -4.25 -27.76
CA LYS A 10 -39.42 -4.49 -27.72
C LYS A 10 -38.62 -3.31 -27.19
N LYS A 11 -38.97 -2.07 -27.57
CA LYS A 11 -38.34 -0.87 -27.02
C LYS A 11 -38.60 -0.72 -25.51
N LYS A 12 -39.80 -1.02 -25.01
CA LYS A 12 -40.09 -1.03 -23.57
C LYS A 12 -39.34 -2.13 -22.81
N GLN A 13 -39.12 -3.30 -23.40
CA GLN A 13 -38.33 -4.38 -22.78
C GLN A 13 -36.81 -4.09 -22.80
N VAL A 14 -36.29 -3.36 -23.77
CA VAL A 14 -34.90 -2.92 -23.82
C VAL A 14 -34.65 -1.76 -22.84
N LEU A 15 -35.66 -0.92 -22.58
CA LEU A 15 -35.60 0.17 -21.58
C LEU A 15 -35.82 -0.31 -20.14
N SER A 16 -36.33 -1.51 -19.93
CA SER A 16 -36.34 -2.21 -18.65
C SER A 16 -35.02 -2.96 -18.40
N LYS A 17 -33.89 -2.42 -18.79
CA LYS A 17 -32.62 -2.72 -18.15
C LYS A 17 -32.80 -2.28 -16.69
N LYS A 18 -33.04 -3.27 -15.85
CA LYS A 18 -33.18 -3.23 -14.42
C LYS A 18 -32.26 -2.12 -13.86
N GLN A 19 -32.82 -0.93 -13.61
CA GLN A 19 -32.09 0.09 -12.87
C GLN A 19 -31.77 -0.56 -11.53
N LEU A 20 -30.49 -0.84 -11.30
CA LEU A 20 -30.03 -1.39 -10.02
C LEU A 20 -30.60 -0.53 -8.90
N SER A 21 -31.24 -1.16 -7.94
CA SER A 21 -31.73 -0.47 -6.73
C SER A 21 -30.57 0.30 -6.10
N GLU A 22 -30.83 1.41 -5.46
CA GLU A 22 -29.79 2.18 -4.73
C GLU A 22 -29.08 1.32 -3.68
N LYS A 23 -29.77 0.33 -3.11
CA LYS A 23 -29.17 -0.68 -2.22
C LYS A 23 -28.16 -1.58 -2.98
N ASP A 24 -28.51 -2.02 -4.18
CA ASP A 24 -27.65 -2.88 -5.00
C ASP A 24 -26.40 -2.12 -5.46
N LYS A 25 -26.53 -0.84 -5.82
CA LYS A 25 -25.40 0.02 -6.17
C LYS A 25 -24.43 0.21 -4.99
N LYS A 26 -24.98 0.44 -3.78
CA LYS A 26 -24.15 0.56 -2.58
C LYS A 26 -23.42 -0.76 -2.28
N LEU A 27 -24.12 -1.89 -2.36
CA LEU A 27 -23.55 -3.21 -2.12
C LEU A 27 -22.47 -3.52 -3.14
N LEU A 28 -22.69 -3.25 -4.42
CA LEU A 28 -21.71 -3.42 -5.49
C LEU A 28 -20.46 -2.56 -5.27
N ASN A 29 -20.63 -1.31 -4.84
CA ASN A 29 -19.51 -0.42 -4.54
C ASN A 29 -18.70 -0.91 -3.32
N ILE A 30 -19.33 -1.45 -2.30
CA ILE A 30 -18.65 -2.06 -1.15
C ILE A 30 -17.88 -3.31 -1.61
N ALA A 31 -18.52 -4.21 -2.36
CA ALA A 31 -17.88 -5.42 -2.88
C ALA A 31 -16.66 -5.07 -3.76
N PHE A 32 -16.78 -4.06 -4.62
CA PHE A 32 -15.67 -3.59 -5.45
C PHE A 32 -14.51 -3.04 -4.61
N ASN A 33 -14.80 -2.27 -3.55
CA ASN A 33 -13.74 -1.75 -2.68
C ASN A 33 -13.01 -2.88 -1.94
N ILE A 34 -13.73 -3.88 -1.44
CA ILE A 34 -13.13 -5.05 -0.79
C ILE A 34 -12.23 -5.78 -1.77
N LEU A 35 -12.71 -6.02 -2.99
CA LEU A 35 -11.93 -6.67 -4.04
C LEU A 35 -10.66 -5.86 -4.38
N ALA A 36 -10.78 -4.54 -4.54
CA ALA A 36 -9.65 -3.66 -4.84
C ALA A 36 -8.58 -3.71 -3.74
N VAL A 37 -8.99 -3.60 -2.47
CA VAL A 37 -8.07 -3.70 -1.32
C VAL A 37 -7.39 -5.08 -1.29
N PHE A 38 -8.12 -6.15 -1.57
CA PHE A 38 -7.57 -7.50 -1.63
C PHE A 38 -6.56 -7.67 -2.76
N CYS A 39 -6.86 -7.14 -3.96
CA CYS A 39 -5.92 -7.16 -5.08
C CYS A 39 -4.66 -6.33 -4.78
N ILE A 40 -4.78 -5.15 -4.16
CA ILE A 40 -3.63 -4.34 -3.73
C ILE A 40 -2.77 -5.13 -2.75
N ALA A 41 -3.36 -5.79 -1.77
CA ALA A 41 -2.62 -6.60 -0.79
C ALA A 41 -1.85 -7.75 -1.47
N ILE A 42 -2.49 -8.51 -2.36
CA ILE A 42 -1.83 -9.58 -3.11
C ILE A 42 -0.67 -9.02 -3.94
N PHE A 43 -0.90 -7.90 -4.63
CA PHE A 43 0.11 -7.26 -5.47
C PHE A 43 1.31 -6.79 -4.64
N CYS A 44 1.09 -6.15 -3.49
CA CYS A 44 2.15 -5.74 -2.58
C CYS A 44 2.97 -6.93 -2.06
N ILE A 45 2.29 -8.02 -1.66
CA ILE A 45 2.98 -9.25 -1.21
C ILE A 45 3.81 -9.86 -2.34
N ALA A 46 3.27 -9.91 -3.56
CA ALA A 46 3.95 -10.50 -4.71
C ALA A 46 5.18 -9.69 -5.16
N LEU A 47 5.12 -8.35 -5.05
CA LEU A 47 6.21 -7.46 -5.46
C LEU A 47 7.26 -7.24 -4.36
N THR A 48 6.96 -7.52 -3.10
CA THR A 48 7.94 -7.33 -2.02
C THR A 48 9.09 -8.33 -2.18
N PRO A 49 10.34 -7.86 -2.35
CA PRO A 49 11.48 -8.73 -2.52
C PRO A 49 11.72 -9.57 -1.26
N LYS A 50 12.05 -10.83 -1.45
CA LYS A 50 12.34 -11.76 -0.33
C LYS A 50 13.75 -11.63 0.21
N THR A 51 14.60 -10.90 -0.48
CA THR A 51 16.01 -10.67 -0.10
C THR A 51 16.23 -9.21 0.26
N PHE A 52 16.95 -8.99 1.34
CA PHE A 52 17.37 -7.66 1.75
C PHE A 52 18.61 -7.22 1.01
N GLN A 53 18.69 -5.94 0.66
CA GLN A 53 19.88 -5.32 0.10
C GLN A 53 20.93 -5.05 1.20
N ASN A 54 22.18 -4.89 0.81
CA ASN A 54 23.26 -4.57 1.75
C ASN A 54 22.98 -3.30 2.57
N ASP A 55 22.31 -2.32 1.97
CA ASP A 55 21.93 -1.07 2.64
C ASP A 55 20.99 -1.30 3.83
N THR A 56 20.17 -2.35 3.80
CA THR A 56 19.30 -2.70 4.93
C THR A 56 20.09 -3.11 6.15
N PHE A 57 21.19 -3.86 5.97
CA PHE A 57 22.08 -4.25 7.07
C PHE A 57 22.76 -3.02 7.66
N TYR A 58 23.20 -2.11 6.80
CA TYR A 58 23.80 -0.85 7.21
C TYR A 58 22.81 0.02 7.99
N THR A 59 21.61 0.22 7.49
CA THR A 59 20.50 0.94 8.15
C THR A 59 20.24 0.42 9.57
N ILE A 60 20.17 -0.92 9.75
CA ILE A 60 19.96 -1.52 11.08
C ILE A 60 21.13 -1.20 12.00
N LYS A 61 22.36 -1.35 11.53
CA LYS A 61 23.58 -1.07 12.31
C LYS A 61 23.68 0.40 12.70
N VAL A 62 23.44 1.30 11.77
CA VAL A 62 23.42 2.74 12.05
C VAL A 62 22.34 3.07 13.07
N GLY A 63 21.13 2.53 12.94
CA GLY A 63 20.05 2.73 13.89
C GLY A 63 20.36 2.19 15.29
N GLN A 64 21.04 1.04 15.40
CA GLN A 64 21.54 0.50 16.66
C GLN A 64 22.58 1.44 17.28
N GLY A 65 23.54 1.91 16.47
CA GLY A 65 24.57 2.84 16.91
C GLY A 65 23.99 4.18 17.41
N ILE A 66 23.03 4.76 16.69
CA ILE A 66 22.34 5.99 17.13
C ILE A 66 21.65 5.80 18.50
N ARG A 67 21.10 4.62 18.77
CA ARG A 67 20.49 4.33 20.06
C ARG A 67 21.51 4.15 21.18
N GLU A 68 22.73 3.76 20.86
CA GLU A 68 23.82 3.53 21.81
C GLU A 68 24.63 4.80 22.08
N TRP A 69 25.01 5.52 21.03
CA TRP A 69 25.94 6.67 21.11
C TRP A 69 25.26 8.02 20.86
N GLY A 70 24.04 8.02 20.33
CA GLY A 70 23.39 9.25 19.88
C GLY A 70 23.82 9.69 18.49
N ILE A 71 23.42 10.90 18.11
CA ILE A 71 23.82 11.54 16.85
C ILE A 71 25.00 12.46 17.17
N ASP A 72 26.21 11.95 17.09
CA ASP A 72 27.44 12.65 17.47
C ASP A 72 28.25 13.16 16.26
N GLY A 73 27.81 12.84 15.04
CA GLY A 73 28.47 13.25 13.80
C GLY A 73 29.77 12.50 13.49
N GLN A 74 30.05 11.37 14.17
CA GLN A 74 31.22 10.53 13.95
C GLN A 74 30.88 9.24 13.21
N ASP A 75 31.80 8.75 12.39
CA ASP A 75 31.67 7.45 11.74
C ASP A 75 32.27 6.35 12.61
N HIS A 76 31.45 5.70 13.42
CA HIS A 76 31.85 4.58 14.29
C HIS A 76 32.10 3.27 13.55
N TYR A 77 31.87 3.22 12.24
CA TYR A 77 32.01 2.02 11.41
C TYR A 77 33.23 2.03 10.51
N SER A 78 33.93 3.17 10.44
CA SER A 78 35.16 3.34 9.66
C SER A 78 36.40 3.26 10.56
N PHE A 79 37.50 2.77 9.99
CA PHE A 79 38.83 2.83 10.64
C PHE A 79 39.43 4.23 10.61
N ILE A 80 38.83 5.15 9.87
CA ILE A 80 39.25 6.54 9.74
C ILE A 80 38.16 7.40 10.36
N GLU A 81 38.54 8.25 11.32
CA GLU A 81 37.65 9.21 11.96
C GLU A 81 37.25 10.30 10.95
N LEU A 82 36.19 10.06 10.21
CA LEU A 82 35.61 11.02 9.27
C LEU A 82 34.29 11.57 9.87
N PRO A 83 33.98 12.84 9.61
CA PRO A 83 32.68 13.37 9.99
C PRO A 83 31.59 12.64 9.22
N TYR A 84 30.57 12.16 9.92
CA TYR A 84 29.44 11.44 9.35
C TYR A 84 28.14 12.18 9.59
N THR A 85 27.31 12.26 8.55
CA THR A 85 25.97 12.81 8.64
C THR A 85 24.96 11.65 8.61
N TYR A 86 23.97 11.71 9.48
CA TYR A 86 22.89 10.72 9.59
C TYR A 86 21.63 11.20 8.84
N PRO A 87 21.58 11.12 7.49
CA PRO A 87 20.50 11.74 6.70
C PRO A 87 19.14 11.07 6.96
N HIS A 88 19.15 9.81 7.35
CA HIS A 88 17.95 9.00 7.56
C HIS A 88 17.80 8.51 9.00
N TRP A 89 18.40 9.20 9.96
CA TRP A 89 18.53 8.77 11.36
C TRP A 89 17.23 8.20 11.97
N LEU A 90 16.10 8.86 11.73
CA LEU A 90 14.82 8.42 12.27
C LEU A 90 14.37 7.08 11.66
N TYR A 91 14.55 6.93 10.35
CA TYR A 91 14.26 5.68 9.65
C TYR A 91 15.17 4.56 10.14
N ASP A 92 16.45 4.81 10.29
CA ASP A 92 17.44 3.86 10.77
C ASP A 92 17.11 3.37 12.19
N VAL A 93 16.74 4.29 13.07
CA VAL A 93 16.29 3.96 14.43
C VAL A 93 15.02 3.11 14.41
N ILE A 94 14.00 3.48 13.62
CA ILE A 94 12.76 2.71 13.52
C ILE A 94 13.04 1.30 13.01
N MET A 95 13.85 1.16 11.96
CA MET A 95 14.20 -0.14 11.38
C MET A 95 14.97 -1.00 12.36
N SER A 96 15.91 -0.42 13.13
CA SER A 96 16.64 -1.14 14.18
C SER A 96 15.72 -1.61 15.33
N LEU A 97 14.73 -0.78 15.72
CA LEU A 97 13.74 -1.17 16.73
C LEU A 97 12.85 -2.32 16.24
N ILE A 98 12.38 -2.26 15.00
CA ILE A 98 11.60 -3.35 14.39
C ILE A 98 12.42 -4.64 14.39
N PHE A 99 13.69 -4.54 13.99
CA PHE A 99 14.60 -5.69 13.95
C PHE A 99 14.82 -6.30 15.34
N ASP A 100 15.18 -5.49 16.33
CA ASP A 100 15.59 -5.97 17.64
C ASP A 100 14.40 -6.50 18.49
N PHE A 101 13.24 -5.86 18.41
CA PHE A 101 12.11 -6.13 19.30
C PHE A 101 10.96 -6.92 18.68
N LEU A 102 10.81 -6.96 17.34
CA LEU A 102 9.64 -7.56 16.71
C LEU A 102 9.93 -8.88 15.98
N GLY A 103 11.19 -9.34 15.92
CA GLY A 103 11.50 -10.66 15.34
C GLY A 103 12.47 -10.65 14.16
N GLY A 104 13.40 -9.70 14.13
CA GLY A 104 14.52 -9.67 13.19
C GLY A 104 14.09 -9.50 11.73
N TRP A 105 14.66 -10.28 10.83
CA TRP A 105 14.42 -10.20 9.39
C TRP A 105 12.97 -10.44 9.00
N THR A 106 12.27 -11.33 9.70
CA THR A 106 10.85 -11.60 9.44
C THR A 106 10.00 -10.37 9.74
N ALA A 107 10.27 -9.68 10.84
CA ALA A 107 9.55 -8.46 11.20
C ALA A 107 9.79 -7.34 10.20
N LEU A 108 11.01 -7.17 9.70
CA LEU A 108 11.33 -6.20 8.66
C LEU A 108 10.57 -6.50 7.36
N TYR A 109 10.55 -7.77 6.95
CA TYR A 109 9.81 -8.18 5.76
C TYR A 109 8.31 -7.89 5.89
N VAL A 110 7.71 -8.27 7.01
CA VAL A 110 6.29 -8.01 7.29
C VAL A 110 6.01 -6.51 7.37
N SER A 111 6.86 -5.71 8.02
CA SER A 111 6.69 -4.26 8.12
C SER A 111 6.74 -3.58 6.75
N THR A 112 7.61 -4.06 5.85
CA THR A 112 7.69 -3.57 4.47
C THR A 112 6.39 -3.85 3.71
N ILE A 113 5.83 -5.06 3.84
CA ILE A 113 4.53 -5.40 3.23
C ILE A 113 3.42 -4.51 3.81
N VAL A 114 3.35 -4.37 5.13
CA VAL A 114 2.33 -3.53 5.79
C VAL A 114 2.42 -2.09 5.32
N LEU A 115 3.62 -1.53 5.23
CA LEU A 115 3.84 -0.17 4.73
C LEU A 115 3.40 -0.03 3.27
N ALA A 116 3.80 -0.95 2.40
CA ALA A 116 3.41 -0.95 0.98
C ALA A 116 1.90 -1.07 0.82
N CYS A 117 1.24 -1.97 1.55
CA CYS A 117 -0.22 -2.11 1.55
C CYS A 117 -0.91 -0.83 2.03
N THR A 118 -0.42 -0.23 3.11
CA THR A 118 -0.99 1.01 3.66
C THR A 118 -0.91 2.14 2.63
N LEU A 119 0.24 2.33 2.00
CA LEU A 119 0.42 3.34 0.95
C LEU A 119 -0.47 3.07 -0.26
N GLY A 120 -0.55 1.83 -0.72
CA GLY A 120 -1.42 1.45 -1.85
C GLY A 120 -2.89 1.69 -1.55
N ILE A 121 -3.36 1.34 -0.36
CA ILE A 121 -4.75 1.56 0.08
C ILE A 121 -5.04 3.06 0.20
N LEU A 122 -4.14 3.83 0.81
CA LEU A 122 -4.29 5.29 0.92
C LEU A 122 -4.36 5.95 -0.47
N LEU A 123 -3.48 5.53 -1.38
CA LEU A 123 -3.50 6.03 -2.76
C LEU A 123 -4.82 5.71 -3.46
N TYR A 124 -5.29 4.46 -3.35
CA TYR A 124 -6.58 4.05 -3.92
C TYR A 124 -7.74 4.92 -3.43
N PHE A 125 -7.90 5.10 -2.11
CA PHE A 125 -8.99 5.91 -1.57
C PHE A 125 -8.86 7.39 -1.89
N THR A 126 -7.63 7.91 -1.96
CA THR A 126 -7.38 9.30 -2.37
C THR A 126 -7.80 9.53 -3.82
N LEU A 127 -7.37 8.66 -4.74
CA LEU A 127 -7.76 8.72 -6.14
C LEU A 127 -9.26 8.55 -6.32
N LYS A 128 -9.87 7.62 -5.59
CA LYS A 128 -11.33 7.43 -5.60
C LYS A 128 -12.08 8.68 -5.14
N LYS A 129 -11.57 9.40 -4.14
CA LYS A 129 -12.18 10.65 -3.67
C LYS A 129 -12.08 11.76 -4.73
N ILE A 130 -10.96 11.83 -5.45
CA ILE A 130 -10.72 12.83 -6.50
C ILE A 130 -11.56 12.53 -7.74
N THR A 131 -11.51 11.30 -8.23
CA THR A 131 -12.15 10.89 -9.49
C THR A 131 -13.65 10.64 -9.33
N LYS A 132 -14.13 10.44 -8.10
CA LYS A 132 -15.52 10.01 -7.78
C LYS A 132 -15.92 8.70 -8.49
N ASN A 133 -14.95 7.95 -9.01
CA ASN A 133 -15.15 6.71 -9.75
C ASN A 133 -14.18 5.62 -9.26
N SER A 134 -14.74 4.53 -8.74
CA SER A 134 -13.96 3.42 -8.22
C SER A 134 -13.14 2.66 -9.29
N LEU A 135 -13.62 2.62 -10.53
CA LEU A 135 -12.94 1.93 -11.64
C LEU A 135 -11.70 2.67 -12.11
N ILE A 136 -11.72 4.00 -12.07
CA ILE A 136 -10.57 4.83 -12.51
C ILE A 136 -9.49 4.87 -11.44
N SER A 137 -9.84 4.59 -10.18
CA SER A 137 -8.94 4.66 -9.03
C SER A 137 -8.14 3.37 -8.82
N PHE A 138 -8.53 2.29 -9.50
CA PHE A 138 -7.89 0.98 -9.45
C PHE A 138 -6.94 0.81 -10.63
#